data_bedc324bd608f353c343e6fd26efcae1
#
_entry.id   bedc324bd608f353c343e6fd26efcae1
#
_cell.length_a   1.000
_cell.length_b   1.000
_cell.length_c   1.000
_cell.angle_alpha   90.00
_cell.angle_beta   90.00
_cell.angle_gamma   90.00
#
_symmetry.space_group_name_H-M   'P 1'
#
loop_
_entity.id
_entity.type
_entity.pdbx_description
1 polymer ?
#
loop_
_entity_poly.entity_id
_entity_poly.type
_entity_poly.pdbx_seq_one_letter_code
_entity_poly.pdbx_strand_id
1 'polypeptide(L)'
;VMKELKWKYLVRSAVRGKNILMTGPAGCGKTMAAKSLVNSLDRADFYFNLGATQDPRATLVGNVHFDKKKGTFFSESLFVKAIQTPNAVILLDELSRAHPDAWNILMTVLDEGQRYLRLDESDGQQTISVAEGVTFVATANIGNEYTSTRVMDKALMDRFIIVEMDVLNSEEEHGLLQYMFPHVDSELLKSVAEIATQTRGESKSEAGRLSTGISTRTSVEIAGLLYDGFGLDEAAEVTVYPQFSDDGGLESERTYVKQLVQKYISDGSSEDLFNEEEVENSN
;
A
#
# COMPACT_ATOMS: atom_id res chain seq x y z
N VAL A 1 -8.06 -7.90 -0.77
CA VAL A 1 -8.75 -8.77 0.21
C VAL A 1 -7.71 -9.69 0.84
N MET A 2 -7.52 -9.58 2.15
CA MET A 2 -6.57 -10.45 2.88
C MET A 2 -7.25 -11.79 3.21
N LYS A 3 -6.53 -12.92 3.06
CA LYS A 3 -7.05 -14.23 3.48
C LYS A 3 -7.41 -14.23 4.97
N GLU A 4 -8.50 -14.87 5.34
CA GLU A 4 -9.04 -14.89 6.71
C GLU A 4 -8.00 -15.32 7.75
N LEU A 5 -7.18 -16.33 7.45
CA LEU A 5 -6.13 -16.79 8.34
C LEU A 5 -5.08 -15.68 8.62
N LYS A 6 -4.64 -14.96 7.57
CA LYS A 6 -3.69 -13.85 7.72
C LYS A 6 -4.30 -12.72 8.54
N TRP A 7 -5.58 -12.41 8.32
CA TRP A 7 -6.31 -11.39 9.09
C TRP A 7 -6.44 -11.78 10.57
N LYS A 8 -6.85 -12.99 10.87
CA LYS A 8 -6.92 -13.50 12.24
C LYS A 8 -5.56 -13.43 12.95
N TYR A 9 -4.49 -13.83 12.27
CA TYR A 9 -3.13 -13.76 12.80
C TYR A 9 -2.71 -12.31 13.07
N LEU A 10 -2.99 -11.40 12.14
CA LEU A 10 -2.71 -9.98 12.25
C LEU A 10 -3.40 -9.36 13.48
N VAL A 11 -4.71 -9.56 13.62
CA VAL A 11 -5.50 -9.04 14.74
C VAL A 11 -5.00 -9.61 16.07
N ARG A 12 -4.74 -10.92 16.15
CA ARG A 12 -4.23 -11.56 17.37
C ARG A 12 -2.87 -11.04 17.78
N SER A 13 -1.98 -10.82 16.81
CA SER A 13 -0.66 -10.25 17.04
C SER A 13 -0.75 -8.81 17.58
N ALA A 14 -1.63 -7.99 17.01
CA ALA A 14 -1.89 -6.64 17.47
C ALA A 14 -2.46 -6.61 18.90
N VAL A 15 -3.44 -7.46 19.20
CA VAL A 15 -4.02 -7.56 20.56
C VAL A 15 -2.98 -7.97 21.60
N ARG A 16 -1.98 -8.78 21.21
CA ARG A 16 -0.86 -9.18 22.08
C ARG A 16 0.23 -8.10 22.20
N GLY A 17 0.08 -6.94 21.58
CA GLY A 17 1.09 -5.89 21.59
C GLY A 17 2.36 -6.21 20.79
N LYS A 18 2.28 -7.14 19.83
CA LYS A 18 3.42 -7.49 18.97
C LYS A 18 3.62 -6.44 17.89
N ASN A 19 4.89 -6.20 17.52
CA ASN A 19 5.21 -5.38 16.37
C ASN A 19 4.95 -6.17 15.09
N ILE A 20 4.30 -5.55 14.10
CA ILE A 20 3.87 -6.19 12.87
C ILE A 20 4.47 -5.47 11.68
N LEU A 21 5.07 -6.22 10.74
CA LEU A 21 5.56 -5.70 9.47
C LEU A 21 4.77 -6.35 8.33
N MET A 22 3.99 -5.54 7.63
CA MET A 22 3.31 -5.95 6.40
C MET A 22 4.24 -5.74 5.21
N THR A 23 4.59 -6.83 4.53
CA THR A 23 5.46 -6.81 3.36
C THR A 23 4.70 -7.18 2.10
N GLY A 24 5.21 -6.80 0.94
CA GLY A 24 4.64 -7.16 -0.34
C GLY A 24 4.86 -6.11 -1.42
N PRO A 25 4.43 -6.38 -2.66
CA PRO A 25 4.57 -5.47 -3.79
C PRO A 25 3.90 -4.11 -3.58
N ALA A 26 4.32 -3.10 -4.33
CA ALA A 26 3.63 -1.81 -4.36
C ALA A 26 2.18 -1.98 -4.84
N GLY A 27 1.25 -1.27 -4.23
CA GLY A 27 -0.16 -1.29 -4.63
C GLY A 27 -0.96 -2.52 -4.22
N CYS A 28 -0.38 -3.50 -3.47
CA CYS A 28 -1.13 -4.67 -2.99
C CYS A 28 -2.03 -4.40 -1.75
N GLY A 29 -2.14 -3.15 -1.31
CA GLY A 29 -3.06 -2.75 -0.25
C GLY A 29 -2.50 -2.81 1.18
N LYS A 30 -1.18 -2.87 1.40
CA LYS A 30 -0.56 -2.90 2.74
C LYS A 30 -1.03 -1.79 3.66
N THR A 31 -0.93 -0.54 3.21
CA THR A 31 -1.36 0.63 4.00
C THR A 31 -2.87 0.59 4.30
N MET A 32 -3.70 0.13 3.35
CA MET A 32 -5.14 -0.07 3.57
C MET A 32 -5.41 -1.14 4.63
N ALA A 33 -4.73 -2.28 4.55
CA ALA A 33 -4.87 -3.35 5.54
C ALA A 33 -4.39 -2.90 6.93
N ALA A 34 -3.27 -2.16 7.01
CA ALA A 34 -2.78 -1.58 8.25
C ALA A 34 -3.79 -0.59 8.87
N LYS A 35 -4.36 0.31 8.07
CA LYS A 35 -5.41 1.24 8.53
C LYS A 35 -6.68 0.51 8.97
N SER A 36 -7.10 -0.53 8.25
CA SER A 36 -8.25 -1.35 8.64
C SER A 36 -8.02 -2.06 9.97
N LEU A 37 -6.80 -2.56 10.21
CA LEU A 37 -6.41 -3.14 11.49
C LEU A 37 -6.50 -2.10 12.61
N VAL A 38 -5.90 -0.93 12.41
CA VAL A 38 -5.92 0.18 13.38
C VAL A 38 -7.35 0.53 13.75
N ASN A 39 -8.22 0.73 12.75
CA ASN A 39 -9.63 1.06 12.97
C ASN A 39 -10.38 -0.05 13.71
N SER A 40 -10.02 -1.33 13.50
CA SER A 40 -10.69 -2.47 14.16
C SER A 40 -10.33 -2.62 15.65
N LEU A 41 -9.23 -2.00 16.09
CA LEU A 41 -8.76 -2.11 17.48
C LEU A 41 -9.41 -1.09 18.43
N ASP A 42 -10.03 -0.04 17.90
CA ASP A 42 -10.66 1.05 18.68
C ASP A 42 -9.73 1.62 19.74
N ARG A 43 -8.50 1.95 19.35
CA ARG A 43 -7.44 2.50 20.20
C ARG A 43 -6.97 3.83 19.66
N ALA A 44 -6.30 4.63 20.49
CA ALA A 44 -5.58 5.81 20.02
C ALA A 44 -4.57 5.41 18.95
N ASP A 45 -4.59 6.07 17.81
CA ASP A 45 -3.71 5.78 16.69
C ASP A 45 -2.89 6.97 16.23
N PHE A 46 -1.71 6.66 15.70
CA PHE A 46 -0.77 7.64 15.16
C PHE A 46 -0.19 7.11 13.85
N TYR A 47 -0.03 8.00 12.87
CA TYR A 47 0.49 7.66 11.55
C TYR A 47 1.75 8.45 11.23
N PHE A 48 2.80 7.74 10.80
CA PHE A 48 4.07 8.32 10.35
C PHE A 48 4.47 7.72 9.00
N ASN A 49 4.59 8.56 7.98
CA ASN A 49 5.19 8.15 6.71
C ASN A 49 6.70 8.37 6.76
N LEU A 50 7.44 7.29 6.97
CA LEU A 50 8.89 7.34 7.11
C LEU A 50 9.61 7.44 5.76
N GLY A 51 8.96 7.05 4.67
CA GLY A 51 9.51 7.18 3.31
C GLY A 51 9.59 8.61 2.80
N ALA A 52 8.74 9.49 3.33
CA ALA A 52 8.72 10.93 2.98
C ALA A 52 9.59 11.79 3.90
N THR A 53 10.12 11.24 4.99
CA THR A 53 10.86 11.99 6.01
C THR A 53 12.32 12.15 5.60
N GLN A 54 12.77 13.40 5.46
CA GLN A 54 14.17 13.72 5.17
C GLN A 54 15.02 13.83 6.45
N ASP A 55 14.42 14.25 7.56
CA ASP A 55 15.07 14.35 8.88
C ASP A 55 14.37 13.41 9.87
N PRO A 56 14.90 12.19 10.05
CA PRO A 56 14.32 11.21 10.97
C PRO A 56 14.38 11.64 12.43
N ARG A 57 15.43 12.36 12.83
CA ARG A 57 15.56 12.83 14.22
C ARG A 57 14.50 13.85 14.55
N ALA A 58 14.27 14.82 13.68
CA ALA A 58 13.20 15.80 13.86
C ALA A 58 11.82 15.14 13.96
N THR A 59 11.57 14.12 13.14
CA THR A 59 10.28 13.41 13.10
C THR A 59 10.07 12.49 14.29
N LEU A 60 11.09 11.75 14.72
CA LEU A 60 10.98 10.71 15.75
C LEU A 60 11.40 11.18 17.14
N VAL A 61 12.33 12.13 17.23
CA VAL A 61 12.85 12.61 18.52
C VAL A 61 12.30 14.00 18.83
N GLY A 62 12.53 14.96 17.96
CA GLY A 62 12.12 16.34 18.14
C GLY A 62 13.17 17.33 17.65
N ASN A 63 12.91 18.61 17.90
CA ASN A 63 13.75 19.72 17.42
C ASN A 63 14.13 20.68 18.54
N VAL A 64 15.31 21.26 18.39
CA VAL A 64 15.72 22.39 19.20
C VAL A 64 15.25 23.68 18.52
N HIS A 65 14.52 24.49 19.25
CA HIS A 65 14.01 25.80 18.81
C HIS A 65 14.63 26.93 19.60
N PHE A 66 14.72 28.10 18.98
CA PHE A 66 15.08 29.34 19.64
C PHE A 66 13.88 30.29 19.66
N ASP A 67 13.49 30.71 20.84
CA ASP A 67 12.50 31.76 21.06
C ASP A 67 13.14 32.96 21.73
N LYS A 68 12.80 34.16 21.29
CA LYS A 68 13.41 35.41 21.84
C LYS A 68 13.14 35.63 23.32
N LYS A 69 12.07 35.04 23.87
CA LYS A 69 11.68 35.19 25.29
C LYS A 69 12.11 33.99 26.14
N LYS A 70 12.09 32.78 25.56
CA LYS A 70 12.38 31.52 26.26
C LYS A 70 13.82 31.03 26.08
N GLY A 71 14.57 31.65 25.16
CA GLY A 71 15.89 31.14 24.78
C GLY A 71 15.80 29.88 23.90
N THR A 72 16.85 29.09 23.96
CA THR A 72 16.89 27.77 23.27
C THR A 72 16.12 26.74 24.09
N PHE A 73 15.20 26.01 23.46
CA PHE A 73 14.46 24.94 24.11
C PHE A 73 14.25 23.75 23.15
N PHE A 74 14.13 22.55 23.72
CA PHE A 74 13.82 21.34 22.99
C PHE A 74 12.31 21.13 22.94
N SER A 75 11.80 20.77 21.76
CA SER A 75 10.41 20.39 21.54
C SER A 75 10.32 18.93 21.09
N GLU A 76 9.66 18.12 21.89
CA GLU A 76 9.43 16.71 21.58
C GLU A 76 8.55 16.53 20.33
N SER A 77 8.84 15.46 19.58
CA SER A 77 8.03 15.10 18.40
C SER A 77 6.66 14.50 18.77
N LEU A 78 5.78 14.42 17.77
CA LEU A 78 4.53 13.67 17.91
C LEU A 78 4.80 12.19 18.19
N PHE A 79 5.89 11.63 17.68
CA PHE A 79 6.26 10.24 17.93
C PHE A 79 6.57 9.97 19.40
N VAL A 80 7.26 10.89 20.09
CA VAL A 80 7.52 10.79 21.53
C VAL A 80 6.19 10.73 22.29
N LYS A 81 5.22 11.57 21.94
CA LYS A 81 3.88 11.53 22.53
C LYS A 81 3.16 10.21 22.22
N ALA A 82 3.27 9.71 20.98
CA ALA A 82 2.63 8.48 20.55
C ALA A 82 3.13 7.26 21.36
N ILE A 83 4.45 7.12 21.54
CA ILE A 83 5.02 5.98 22.27
C ILE A 83 4.73 6.03 23.80
N GLN A 84 4.40 7.17 24.33
CA GLN A 84 3.99 7.36 25.74
C GLN A 84 2.47 7.19 25.97
N THR A 85 1.69 7.02 24.89
CA THR A 85 0.24 6.83 24.97
C THR A 85 -0.07 5.35 25.19
N PRO A 86 -0.57 4.93 26.36
CA PRO A 86 -0.86 3.52 26.62
C PRO A 86 -1.83 2.93 25.61
N ASN A 87 -1.59 1.69 25.21
CA ASN A 87 -2.39 0.95 24.23
C ASN A 87 -2.49 1.60 22.84
N ALA A 88 -1.68 2.60 22.53
CA ALA A 88 -1.69 3.22 21.20
C ALA A 88 -1.27 2.23 20.10
N VAL A 89 -1.80 2.44 18.91
CA VAL A 89 -1.38 1.77 17.68
C VAL A 89 -0.61 2.78 16.83
N ILE A 90 0.64 2.48 16.54
CA ILE A 90 1.54 3.37 15.79
C ILE A 90 1.82 2.75 14.43
N LEU A 91 1.33 3.41 13.37
CA LEU A 91 1.56 2.99 12.00
C LEU A 91 2.80 3.67 11.42
N LEU A 92 3.81 2.87 11.07
CA LEU A 92 5.06 3.27 10.44
C LEU A 92 5.01 2.90 8.95
N ASP A 93 4.57 3.81 8.11
CA ASP A 93 4.38 3.54 6.69
C ASP A 93 5.67 3.73 5.89
N GLU A 94 5.86 2.93 4.85
CA GLU A 94 7.03 2.96 3.96
C GLU A 94 8.38 2.77 4.67
N LEU A 95 8.46 1.88 5.65
CA LEU A 95 9.66 1.66 6.47
C LEU A 95 10.90 1.29 5.64
N SER A 96 10.75 0.55 4.53
CA SER A 96 11.85 0.18 3.62
C SER A 96 12.43 1.37 2.85
N ARG A 97 11.73 2.50 2.79
CA ARG A 97 12.20 3.74 2.16
C ARG A 97 12.75 4.74 3.16
N ALA A 98 12.63 4.44 4.45
CA ALA A 98 13.11 5.32 5.51
C ALA A 98 14.63 5.52 5.44
N HIS A 99 15.07 6.67 5.95
CA HIS A 99 16.50 6.92 6.14
C HIS A 99 17.08 5.96 7.18
N PRO A 100 18.33 5.45 7.05
CA PRO A 100 18.94 4.52 8.01
C PRO A 100 18.94 5.02 9.46
N ASP A 101 19.02 6.34 9.67
CA ASP A 101 18.95 6.92 11.01
C ASP A 101 17.59 6.67 11.69
N ALA A 102 16.49 6.61 10.91
CA ALA A 102 15.19 6.19 11.43
C ALA A 102 15.24 4.75 11.95
N TRP A 103 15.87 3.84 11.22
CA TRP A 103 16.05 2.46 11.65
C TRP A 103 16.86 2.35 12.94
N ASN A 104 17.94 3.10 13.05
CA ASN A 104 18.76 3.13 14.27
C ASN A 104 17.97 3.63 15.49
N ILE A 105 17.16 4.67 15.32
CA ILE A 105 16.29 5.20 16.39
C ILE A 105 15.24 4.16 16.79
N LEU A 106 14.64 3.44 15.81
CA LEU A 106 13.60 2.46 16.05
C LEU A 106 14.11 1.16 16.67
N MET A 107 15.41 0.85 16.55
CA MET A 107 15.99 -0.40 17.07
C MET A 107 15.67 -0.64 18.54
N THR A 108 15.84 0.37 19.40
CA THR A 108 15.57 0.27 20.84
C THR A 108 14.09 0.39 21.16
N VAL A 109 13.35 1.18 20.38
CA VAL A 109 11.88 1.37 20.53
C VAL A 109 11.11 0.07 20.25
N LEU A 110 11.55 -0.71 19.26
CA LEU A 110 10.91 -1.95 18.83
C LEU A 110 11.43 -3.20 19.57
N ASP A 111 12.50 -3.09 20.32
CA ASP A 111 13.08 -4.22 21.05
C ASP A 111 12.20 -4.61 22.23
N GLU A 112 11.67 -5.86 22.23
CA GLU A 112 10.75 -6.34 23.28
C GLU A 112 11.35 -6.27 24.69
N GLY A 113 12.67 -6.37 24.82
CA GLY A 113 13.38 -6.34 26.10
C GLY A 113 13.70 -4.94 26.62
N GLN A 114 13.66 -3.93 25.75
CA GLN A 114 14.13 -2.57 26.09
C GLN A 114 13.04 -1.51 25.94
N ARG A 115 12.45 -1.38 24.76
CA ARG A 115 11.34 -0.47 24.44
C ARG A 115 11.52 0.94 24.98
N TYR A 116 12.60 1.63 24.54
CA TYR A 116 12.86 3.00 24.93
C TYR A 116 13.35 3.85 23.75
N LEU A 117 13.19 5.16 23.88
CA LEU A 117 13.75 6.19 23.01
C LEU A 117 14.66 7.11 23.84
N ARG A 118 15.83 7.44 23.32
CA ARG A 118 16.74 8.43 23.93
C ARG A 118 16.53 9.80 23.31
N LEU A 119 16.38 10.81 24.18
CA LEU A 119 16.31 12.22 23.83
C LEU A 119 17.65 12.88 24.15
N ASP A 120 18.67 12.61 23.33
CA ASP A 120 20.03 13.12 23.55
C ASP A 120 20.12 14.65 23.45
N GLU A 121 19.18 15.29 22.75
CA GLU A 121 19.08 16.74 22.57
C GLU A 121 18.32 17.46 23.71
N SER A 122 17.68 16.72 24.62
CA SER A 122 17.02 17.33 25.77
C SER A 122 18.01 17.63 26.91
N ASP A 123 17.77 18.70 27.63
CA ASP A 123 18.51 18.99 28.85
C ASP A 123 18.34 17.85 29.88
N GLY A 124 19.41 17.05 30.08
CA GLY A 124 19.41 15.94 31.02
C GLY A 124 19.35 14.54 30.40
N GLN A 125 19.52 14.38 29.09
CA GLN A 125 19.56 13.07 28.39
C GLN A 125 18.43 12.14 28.81
N GLN A 126 17.20 12.58 28.63
CA GLN A 126 16.02 11.83 29.01
C GLN A 126 15.87 10.54 28.18
N THR A 127 15.58 9.45 28.86
CA THR A 127 15.16 8.20 28.24
C THR A 127 13.64 8.05 28.41
N ILE A 128 12.93 7.92 27.31
CA ILE A 128 11.47 7.75 27.26
C ILE A 128 11.14 6.28 27.05
N SER A 129 10.46 5.67 27.99
CA SER A 129 9.96 4.30 27.85
C SER A 129 8.72 4.26 26.98
N VAL A 130 8.61 3.23 26.15
CA VAL A 130 7.36 2.94 25.41
C VAL A 130 6.29 2.48 26.40
N ALA A 131 5.12 3.09 26.35
CA ALA A 131 4.02 2.76 27.27
C ALA A 131 3.51 1.31 27.05
N GLU A 132 2.86 0.77 28.08
CA GLU A 132 2.31 -0.56 28.03
C GLU A 132 1.21 -0.67 26.96
N GLY A 133 1.17 -1.81 26.27
CA GLY A 133 0.17 -2.13 25.26
C GLY A 133 0.35 -1.42 23.91
N VAL A 134 1.39 -0.60 23.73
CA VAL A 134 1.70 0.05 22.45
C VAL A 134 2.07 -1.02 21.41
N THR A 135 1.40 -0.96 20.26
CA THR A 135 1.61 -1.84 19.12
C THR A 135 2.11 -1.04 17.93
N PHE A 136 3.20 -1.50 17.30
CA PHE A 136 3.70 -0.91 16.06
C PHE A 136 3.25 -1.76 14.88
N VAL A 137 2.68 -1.09 13.87
CA VAL A 137 2.33 -1.70 12.59
C VAL A 137 3.13 -0.99 11.51
N ALA A 138 4.02 -1.70 10.83
CA ALA A 138 4.84 -1.13 9.78
C ALA A 138 4.47 -1.70 8.41
N THR A 139 4.71 -0.93 7.35
CA THR A 139 4.62 -1.41 5.97
C THR A 139 5.97 -1.29 5.27
N ALA A 140 6.29 -2.26 4.42
CA ALA A 140 7.49 -2.24 3.62
C ALA A 140 7.25 -2.84 2.23
N ASN A 141 7.85 -2.25 1.21
CA ASN A 141 7.98 -2.88 -0.09
C ASN A 141 9.24 -3.74 -0.06
N ILE A 142 9.10 -5.04 -0.29
CA ILE A 142 10.24 -5.97 -0.38
C ILE A 142 10.21 -6.59 -1.77
N GLY A 143 11.35 -6.52 -2.47
CA GLY A 143 11.54 -7.06 -3.80
C GLY A 143 12.73 -6.39 -4.50
N ASN A 144 13.43 -7.12 -5.35
CA ASN A 144 14.59 -6.60 -6.10
C ASN A 144 14.21 -5.58 -7.18
N GLU A 145 12.93 -5.45 -7.49
CA GLU A 145 12.34 -4.55 -8.50
C GLU A 145 12.19 -3.09 -8.02
N TYR A 146 12.43 -2.82 -6.73
CA TYR A 146 12.30 -1.46 -6.19
C TYR A 146 13.65 -0.78 -6.06
N THR A 147 14.04 -0.01 -7.05
CA THR A 147 15.31 0.75 -7.09
C THR A 147 15.44 1.79 -5.97
N SER A 148 14.35 2.18 -5.35
CA SER A 148 14.32 3.17 -4.25
C SER A 148 14.16 2.56 -2.85
N THR A 149 14.05 1.22 -2.74
CA THR A 149 14.00 0.54 -1.44
C THR A 149 15.39 0.08 -1.05
N ARG A 150 15.78 0.38 0.19
CA ARG A 150 17.00 -0.16 0.77
C ARG A 150 16.73 -1.56 1.30
N VAL A 151 17.76 -2.41 1.25
CA VAL A 151 17.69 -3.70 1.95
C VAL A 151 17.60 -3.40 3.44
N MET A 152 16.45 -3.72 4.05
CA MET A 152 16.24 -3.51 5.47
C MET A 152 17.20 -4.39 6.28
N ASP A 153 17.74 -3.81 7.36
CA ASP A 153 18.57 -4.55 8.30
C ASP A 153 17.79 -5.74 8.88
N LYS A 154 18.42 -6.90 8.85
CA LYS A 154 17.86 -8.14 9.38
C LYS A 154 17.52 -8.01 10.87
N ALA A 155 18.37 -7.32 11.64
CA ALA A 155 18.13 -7.09 13.06
C ALA A 155 16.88 -6.22 13.31
N LEU A 156 16.57 -5.27 12.42
CA LEU A 156 15.32 -4.51 12.48
C LEU A 156 14.11 -5.40 12.14
N MET A 157 14.25 -6.23 11.10
CA MET A 157 13.17 -7.14 10.69
C MET A 157 12.84 -8.18 11.75
N ASP A 158 13.83 -8.67 12.48
CA ASP A 158 13.66 -9.66 13.56
C ASP A 158 12.82 -9.12 14.75
N ARG A 159 12.62 -7.80 14.82
CA ARG A 159 11.75 -7.15 15.83
C ARG A 159 10.28 -7.14 15.46
N PHE A 160 9.93 -7.66 14.31
CA PHE A 160 8.57 -7.70 13.79
C PHE A 160 8.08 -9.13 13.56
N ILE A 161 6.79 -9.31 13.70
CA ILE A 161 6.07 -10.42 13.09
C ILE A 161 5.79 -10.00 11.64
N ILE A 162 6.24 -10.82 10.68
CA ILE A 162 6.09 -10.51 9.25
C ILE A 162 4.79 -11.10 8.72
N VAL A 163 3.98 -10.27 8.09
CA VAL A 163 2.78 -10.66 7.36
C VAL A 163 2.96 -10.30 5.90
N GLU A 164 3.21 -11.31 5.09
CA GLU A 164 3.39 -11.14 3.65
C GLU A 164 2.04 -11.00 2.95
N MET A 165 1.94 -9.97 2.11
CA MET A 165 0.79 -9.68 1.26
C MET A 165 1.17 -9.84 -0.21
N ASP A 166 0.36 -10.57 -0.94
CA ASP A 166 0.50 -10.74 -2.38
C ASP A 166 -0.43 -9.78 -3.14
N VAL A 167 -0.16 -9.63 -4.43
CA VAL A 167 -1.15 -9.05 -5.34
C VAL A 167 -2.39 -9.94 -5.41
N LEU A 168 -3.55 -9.33 -5.57
CA LEU A 168 -4.79 -10.07 -5.74
C LEU A 168 -4.77 -10.81 -7.09
N ASN A 169 -5.33 -12.03 -7.11
CA ASN A 169 -5.66 -12.68 -8.36
C ASN A 169 -6.93 -12.06 -8.97
N SER A 170 -7.32 -12.48 -10.17
CA SER A 170 -8.46 -11.91 -10.89
C SER A 170 -9.78 -12.03 -10.10
N GLU A 171 -10.05 -13.18 -9.49
CA GLU A 171 -11.27 -13.40 -8.71
C GLU A 171 -11.31 -12.54 -7.43
N GLU A 172 -10.19 -12.46 -6.71
CA GLU A 172 -10.07 -11.65 -5.50
C GLU A 172 -10.20 -10.15 -5.82
N GLU A 173 -9.62 -9.71 -6.94
CA GLU A 173 -9.69 -8.32 -7.37
C GLU A 173 -11.08 -7.96 -7.87
N HIS A 174 -11.72 -8.82 -8.68
CA HIS A 174 -13.12 -8.66 -9.06
C HIS A 174 -14.03 -8.54 -7.83
N GLY A 175 -13.87 -9.44 -6.85
CA GLY A 175 -14.64 -9.39 -5.60
C GLY A 175 -14.43 -8.10 -4.81
N LEU A 176 -13.21 -7.54 -4.81
CA LEU A 176 -12.92 -6.24 -4.20
C LEU A 176 -13.64 -5.11 -4.95
N LEU A 177 -13.52 -5.07 -6.27
CA LEU A 177 -14.15 -4.04 -7.10
C LEU A 177 -15.67 -4.08 -6.99
N GLN A 178 -16.27 -5.28 -7.02
CA GLN A 178 -17.71 -5.46 -6.85
C GLN A 178 -18.21 -5.00 -5.47
N TYR A 179 -17.42 -5.23 -4.41
CA TYR A 179 -17.73 -4.75 -3.07
C TYR A 179 -17.68 -3.22 -2.99
N MET A 180 -16.68 -2.60 -3.63
CA MET A 180 -16.52 -1.13 -3.61
C MET A 180 -17.50 -0.41 -4.53
N PHE A 181 -17.86 -1.01 -5.66
CA PHE A 181 -18.70 -0.43 -6.70
C PHE A 181 -19.87 -1.36 -7.07
N PRO A 182 -20.81 -1.60 -6.14
CA PRO A 182 -21.88 -2.58 -6.33
C PRO A 182 -22.88 -2.24 -7.43
N HIS A 183 -22.86 -1.01 -7.93
CA HIS A 183 -23.77 -0.53 -8.99
C HIS A 183 -23.14 -0.54 -10.38
N VAL A 184 -21.85 -0.85 -10.50
CA VAL A 184 -21.16 -1.02 -11.78
C VAL A 184 -21.42 -2.45 -12.27
N ASP A 185 -21.56 -2.60 -13.59
CA ASP A 185 -21.73 -3.91 -14.22
C ASP A 185 -20.61 -4.88 -13.80
N SER A 186 -21.00 -6.08 -13.36
CA SER A 186 -20.08 -7.08 -12.84
C SER A 186 -19.11 -7.60 -13.89
N GLU A 187 -19.52 -7.70 -15.16
CA GLU A 187 -18.67 -8.17 -16.25
C GLU A 187 -17.62 -7.12 -16.61
N LEU A 188 -17.96 -5.83 -16.55
CA LEU A 188 -16.98 -4.74 -16.71
C LEU A 188 -15.94 -4.77 -15.60
N LEU A 189 -16.35 -4.94 -14.34
CA LEU A 189 -15.42 -5.05 -13.21
C LEU A 189 -14.53 -6.29 -13.30
N LYS A 190 -15.06 -7.39 -13.81
CA LYS A 190 -14.31 -8.60 -14.07
C LYS A 190 -13.27 -8.39 -15.18
N SER A 191 -13.65 -7.70 -16.26
CA SER A 191 -12.71 -7.32 -17.33
C SER A 191 -11.55 -6.47 -16.79
N VAL A 192 -11.82 -5.50 -15.92
CA VAL A 192 -10.77 -4.70 -15.25
C VAL A 192 -9.82 -5.60 -14.46
N ALA A 193 -10.34 -6.53 -13.66
CA ALA A 193 -9.53 -7.45 -12.86
C ALA A 193 -8.69 -8.40 -13.72
N GLU A 194 -9.21 -8.85 -14.84
CA GLU A 194 -8.51 -9.71 -15.79
C GLU A 194 -7.40 -8.96 -16.54
N ILE A 195 -7.66 -7.73 -17.01
CA ILE A 195 -6.66 -6.85 -17.62
C ILE A 195 -5.50 -6.63 -16.63
N ALA A 196 -5.80 -6.30 -15.38
CA ALA A 196 -4.79 -6.10 -14.36
C ALA A 196 -3.95 -7.37 -14.11
N THR A 197 -4.61 -8.52 -14.01
CA THR A 197 -3.94 -9.82 -13.81
C THR A 197 -3.06 -10.19 -14.98
N GLN A 198 -3.50 -9.98 -16.23
CA GLN A 198 -2.72 -10.28 -17.43
C GLN A 198 -1.49 -9.37 -17.53
N THR A 199 -1.62 -8.07 -17.29
CA THR A 199 -0.46 -7.15 -17.31
C THR A 199 0.57 -7.51 -16.24
N ARG A 200 0.15 -7.95 -15.05
CA ARG A 200 1.04 -8.44 -13.99
C ARG A 200 1.72 -9.75 -14.36
N GLY A 201 1.02 -10.64 -15.02
CA GLY A 201 1.58 -11.90 -15.53
C GLY A 201 2.66 -11.63 -16.57
N GLU A 202 2.35 -10.74 -17.52
CA GLU A 202 3.29 -10.36 -18.58
C GLU A 202 4.55 -9.69 -18.01
N SER A 203 4.42 -8.79 -17.05
CA SER A 203 5.57 -8.10 -16.44
C SER A 203 6.49 -9.01 -15.60
N LYS A 204 6.01 -10.18 -15.20
CA LYS A 204 6.79 -11.17 -14.44
C LYS A 204 7.40 -12.25 -15.33
N SER A 205 6.99 -12.32 -16.58
CA SER A 205 7.52 -13.29 -17.54
C SER A 205 8.93 -12.90 -18.00
N GLU A 206 9.85 -13.86 -18.10
CA GLU A 206 11.22 -13.61 -18.61
C GLU A 206 11.23 -13.08 -20.06
N ALA A 207 10.23 -13.43 -20.86
CA ALA A 207 10.03 -12.93 -22.23
C ALA A 207 8.91 -11.87 -22.28
N GLY A 208 8.54 -11.30 -21.14
CA GLY A 208 7.44 -10.35 -21.03
C GLY A 208 7.72 -9.04 -21.75
N ARG A 209 6.66 -8.46 -22.33
CA ARG A 209 6.70 -7.20 -23.07
C ARG A 209 6.52 -5.98 -22.19
N LEU A 210 6.11 -6.18 -20.92
CA LEU A 210 5.81 -5.11 -20.00
C LEU A 210 6.85 -5.03 -18.88
N SER A 211 7.34 -3.86 -18.60
CA SER A 211 8.23 -3.57 -17.48
C SER A 211 7.49 -3.56 -16.14
N THR A 212 6.19 -3.30 -16.15
CA THR A 212 5.34 -3.23 -14.96
C THR A 212 3.92 -3.73 -15.26
N GLY A 213 3.19 -4.15 -14.21
CA GLY A 213 1.78 -4.50 -14.30
C GLY A 213 0.89 -3.45 -13.63
N ILE A 214 -0.38 -3.43 -14.01
CA ILE A 214 -1.39 -2.55 -13.41
C ILE A 214 -1.58 -2.91 -11.94
N SER A 215 -1.49 -1.92 -11.07
CA SER A 215 -1.72 -2.11 -9.62
C SER A 215 -3.21 -2.19 -9.30
N THR A 216 -3.57 -2.80 -8.16
CA THR A 216 -4.95 -2.79 -7.65
C THR A 216 -5.47 -1.36 -7.42
N ARG A 217 -4.59 -0.39 -7.12
CA ARG A 217 -4.98 1.03 -7.03
C ARG A 217 -5.49 1.54 -8.37
N THR A 218 -4.82 1.22 -9.46
CA THR A 218 -5.25 1.58 -10.82
C THR A 218 -6.58 0.91 -11.18
N SER A 219 -6.77 -0.36 -10.82
CA SER A 219 -8.06 -1.06 -11.03
C SER A 219 -9.21 -0.40 -10.30
N VAL A 220 -8.99 0.06 -9.06
CA VAL A 220 -10.00 0.83 -8.30
C VAL A 220 -10.30 2.18 -8.96
N GLU A 221 -9.28 2.85 -9.51
CA GLU A 221 -9.45 4.09 -10.26
C GLU A 221 -10.32 3.89 -11.51
N ILE A 222 -10.02 2.86 -12.31
CA ILE A 222 -10.84 2.49 -13.48
C ILE A 222 -12.27 2.22 -13.05
N ALA A 223 -12.50 1.42 -12.02
CA ALA A 223 -13.84 1.11 -11.52
C ALA A 223 -14.59 2.36 -11.04
N GLY A 224 -13.88 3.34 -10.46
CA GLY A 224 -14.45 4.64 -10.11
C GLY A 224 -14.92 5.42 -11.33
N LEU A 225 -14.14 5.45 -12.42
CA LEU A 225 -14.53 6.09 -13.66
C LEU A 225 -15.71 5.39 -14.34
N LEU A 226 -15.74 4.05 -14.32
CA LEU A 226 -16.90 3.28 -14.79
C LEU A 226 -18.16 3.61 -13.99
N TYR A 227 -18.05 3.79 -12.68
CA TYR A 227 -19.15 4.23 -11.81
C TYR A 227 -19.63 5.64 -12.20
N ASP A 228 -18.74 6.54 -12.60
CA ASP A 228 -19.05 7.89 -13.07
C ASP A 228 -19.61 7.91 -14.51
N GLY A 229 -19.73 6.76 -15.18
CA GLY A 229 -20.32 6.61 -16.50
C GLY A 229 -19.34 6.69 -17.68
N PHE A 230 -18.02 6.63 -17.42
CA PHE A 230 -17.03 6.49 -18.48
C PHE A 230 -17.05 5.09 -19.07
N GLY A 231 -16.74 4.96 -20.37
CA GLY A 231 -16.47 3.66 -20.99
C GLY A 231 -15.13 3.08 -20.52
N LEU A 232 -14.95 1.77 -20.70
CA LEU A 232 -13.70 1.09 -20.34
C LEU A 232 -12.49 1.62 -21.14
N ASP A 233 -12.70 1.95 -22.42
CA ASP A 233 -11.71 2.58 -23.29
C ASP A 233 -11.30 3.97 -22.82
N GLU A 234 -12.27 4.80 -22.47
CA GLU A 234 -12.04 6.16 -21.94
C GLU A 234 -11.29 6.11 -20.60
N ALA A 235 -11.73 5.24 -19.70
CA ALA A 235 -11.06 5.02 -18.41
C ALA A 235 -9.61 4.54 -18.59
N ALA A 236 -9.37 3.61 -19.54
CA ALA A 236 -8.04 3.11 -19.83
C ALA A 236 -7.12 4.17 -20.46
N GLU A 237 -7.67 5.06 -21.31
CA GLU A 237 -6.90 6.13 -21.94
C GLU A 237 -6.25 7.06 -20.89
N VAL A 238 -6.98 7.39 -19.83
CA VAL A 238 -6.52 8.34 -18.82
C VAL A 238 -5.80 7.71 -17.65
N THR A 239 -6.07 6.45 -17.32
CA THR A 239 -5.50 5.80 -16.12
C THR A 239 -4.44 4.76 -16.43
N VAL A 240 -4.55 4.03 -17.53
CA VAL A 240 -3.71 2.86 -17.85
C VAL A 240 -2.60 3.22 -18.82
N TYR A 241 -2.96 3.72 -20.01
CA TYR A 241 -1.98 3.91 -21.07
C TYR A 241 -0.82 4.85 -20.72
N PRO A 242 -1.01 5.93 -19.92
CA PRO A 242 0.09 6.79 -19.51
C PRO A 242 1.15 6.11 -18.62
N GLN A 243 0.84 4.95 -18.02
CA GLN A 243 1.76 4.20 -17.17
C GLN A 243 2.79 3.40 -17.97
N PHE A 244 2.58 3.23 -19.29
CA PHE A 244 3.40 2.39 -20.16
C PHE A 244 4.13 3.23 -21.19
N SER A 245 5.38 2.85 -21.48
CA SER A 245 6.21 3.52 -22.50
C SER A 245 5.60 3.41 -23.89
N ASP A 246 5.71 4.49 -24.66
CA ASP A 246 5.36 4.55 -26.09
C ASP A 246 6.59 4.34 -27.00
N ASP A 247 7.76 4.13 -26.40
CA ASP A 247 8.98 3.87 -27.13
C ASP A 247 8.90 2.53 -27.86
N GLY A 248 9.21 2.52 -29.15
CA GLY A 248 9.10 1.33 -30.00
C GLY A 248 7.88 1.31 -30.93
N GLY A 249 7.02 2.31 -30.89
CA GLY A 249 5.89 2.46 -31.80
C GLY A 249 4.89 1.29 -31.71
N LEU A 250 4.73 0.51 -32.77
CA LEU A 250 3.79 -0.62 -32.80
C LEU A 250 4.17 -1.78 -31.85
N GLU A 251 5.43 -1.86 -31.44
CA GLU A 251 5.92 -2.87 -30.50
C GLU A 251 6.08 -2.31 -29.08
N SER A 252 5.63 -1.07 -28.83
CA SER A 252 5.71 -0.44 -27.52
C SER A 252 4.82 -1.15 -26.49
N GLU A 253 5.19 -1.01 -25.21
CA GLU A 253 4.39 -1.49 -24.08
C GLU A 253 2.96 -0.95 -24.13
N ARG A 254 2.82 0.35 -24.44
CA ARG A 254 1.51 1.03 -24.55
C ARG A 254 0.66 0.42 -25.66
N THR A 255 1.23 0.12 -26.82
CA THR A 255 0.50 -0.52 -27.91
C THR A 255 0.03 -1.92 -27.53
N TYR A 256 0.87 -2.69 -26.84
CA TYR A 256 0.47 -4.01 -26.33
C TYR A 256 -0.72 -3.91 -25.36
N VAL A 257 -0.66 -2.98 -24.41
CA VAL A 257 -1.74 -2.79 -23.44
C VAL A 257 -3.02 -2.28 -24.10
N LYS A 258 -2.94 -1.40 -25.11
CA LYS A 258 -4.10 -1.00 -25.92
C LYS A 258 -4.77 -2.18 -26.60
N GLN A 259 -3.99 -3.06 -27.22
CA GLN A 259 -4.52 -4.28 -27.85
C GLN A 259 -5.15 -5.23 -26.82
N LEU A 260 -4.58 -5.33 -25.63
CA LEU A 260 -5.16 -6.12 -24.55
C LEU A 260 -6.51 -5.58 -24.11
N VAL A 261 -6.64 -4.28 -23.85
CA VAL A 261 -7.90 -3.65 -23.43
C VAL A 261 -8.96 -3.77 -24.53
N GLN A 262 -8.60 -3.63 -25.80
CA GLN A 262 -9.51 -3.75 -26.94
C GLN A 262 -10.19 -5.13 -27.03
N LYS A 263 -9.56 -6.20 -26.58
CA LYS A 263 -10.22 -7.53 -26.55
C LYS A 263 -11.45 -7.53 -25.67
N TYR A 264 -11.37 -6.87 -24.51
CA TYR A 264 -12.48 -6.80 -23.55
C TYR A 264 -13.60 -5.83 -23.97
N ILE A 265 -13.31 -4.87 -24.84
CA ILE A 265 -14.30 -3.96 -25.41
C ILE A 265 -15.03 -4.64 -26.56
N SER A 266 -14.33 -5.42 -27.41
CA SER A 266 -14.88 -6.09 -28.60
C SER A 266 -15.81 -7.26 -28.24
N ASP A 267 -15.49 -7.99 -27.17
CA ASP A 267 -16.33 -9.11 -26.72
C ASP A 267 -17.71 -8.65 -26.21
N GLY A 268 -17.79 -7.42 -25.64
CA GLY A 268 -19.07 -6.81 -25.23
C GLY A 268 -19.93 -6.34 -26.40
N SER A 269 -19.36 -6.07 -27.58
CA SER A 269 -20.08 -5.63 -28.77
C SER A 269 -20.52 -6.76 -29.70
N SER A 270 -19.94 -7.98 -29.54
CA SER A 270 -20.27 -9.13 -30.40
C SER A 270 -21.55 -9.86 -29.99
N GLU A 271 -21.98 -9.77 -28.74
CA GLU A 271 -23.26 -10.37 -28.31
C GLU A 271 -24.47 -9.58 -28.80
N ASP A 272 -24.37 -8.25 -28.96
CA ASP A 272 -25.48 -7.44 -29.49
C ASP A 272 -25.64 -7.58 -31.01
N LEU A 273 -24.60 -7.92 -31.76
CA LEU A 273 -24.68 -8.09 -33.21
C LEU A 273 -25.37 -9.38 -33.68
N PHE A 274 -25.47 -10.39 -32.80
CA PHE A 274 -26.16 -11.65 -33.12
C PHE A 274 -27.62 -11.65 -32.71
N ASN A 275 -28.09 -10.72 -31.89
CA ASN A 275 -29.50 -10.65 -31.47
C ASN A 275 -30.39 -9.86 -32.43
N GLU A 276 -29.87 -9.11 -33.40
CA GLU A 276 -30.66 -8.38 -34.40
C GLU A 276 -31.12 -9.23 -35.61
N GLU A 277 -30.52 -10.41 -35.85
CA GLU A 277 -30.90 -11.29 -36.99
C GLU A 277 -32.12 -12.21 -36.74
N GLU A 278 -32.62 -12.34 -35.51
CA GLU A 278 -33.81 -13.18 -35.23
C GLU A 278 -35.17 -12.48 -35.41
N VAL A 279 -35.22 -11.19 -35.73
CA VAL A 279 -36.49 -10.43 -35.85
C VAL A 279 -37.05 -10.34 -37.27
N GLU A 280 -36.30 -10.67 -38.31
CA GLU A 280 -36.76 -10.55 -39.70
C GLU A 280 -37.35 -11.80 -40.34
N ASN A 281 -37.45 -12.94 -39.65
CA ASN A 281 -38.03 -14.20 -40.22
C ASN A 281 -39.38 -14.58 -39.65
N SER A 282 -40.22 -13.64 -39.23
CA SER A 282 -41.61 -13.86 -38.81
C SER A 282 -42.55 -12.87 -39.53
N ASN A 283 -42.70 -13.01 -40.86
CA ASN A 283 -43.88 -12.55 -41.61
C ASN A 283 -44.11 -13.44 -42.82
#